data_45db3a7615f4e2f59d2528301db21c1a
#
_entry.id   45db3a7615f4e2f59d2528301db21c1a
#
_cell.length_a   1.000
_cell.length_b   1.000
_cell.length_c   1.000
_cell.angle_alpha   90.00
_cell.angle_beta   90.00
_cell.angle_gamma   90.00
#
_symmetry.space_group_name_H-M   'P 1'
#
loop_
_entity.id
_entity.type
_entity.pdbx_description
1 polymer ?
#
loop_
_entity_poly.entity_id
_entity_poly.type
_entity_poly.pdbx_seq_one_letter_code
_entity_poly.pdbx_strand_id
1 'polypeptide(L)'
;MTHHADPHPDPIRSPDFYTSVPVKRLIAWVIDSAVSFVLTVLIVPFTAFTGFFFFPLLWLIVGFAYRSLTISTSSATWGMRIMSIELRDSRGERFDFSQALTHTLGFTLSMAFFLVQVVSIILMLGSAKGQSLTDMALGSVMINRR
;
A
#
# COMPACT_ATOMS: atom_id res chain seq x y z
N MET A 1 33.84 5.34 9.87
CA MET A 1 32.61 4.75 9.33
C MET A 1 31.43 5.40 10.01
N THR A 2 30.76 6.30 9.32
CA THR A 2 29.49 6.84 9.79
C THR A 2 28.44 5.77 9.59
N HIS A 3 28.05 5.08 10.69
CA HIS A 3 26.85 4.29 10.68
C HIS A 3 25.67 5.27 10.47
N HIS A 4 25.20 5.37 9.23
CA HIS A 4 23.90 5.97 9.00
C HIS A 4 22.89 5.08 9.72
N ALA A 5 22.40 5.53 10.88
CA ALA A 5 21.35 4.84 11.59
C ALA A 5 20.15 4.71 10.65
N ASP A 6 19.64 3.48 10.51
CA ASP A 6 18.42 3.22 9.75
C ASP A 6 17.31 4.11 10.34
N PRO A 7 16.64 4.97 9.55
CA PRO A 7 15.59 5.85 10.04
C PRO A 7 14.33 5.11 10.47
N HIS A 8 14.22 3.83 10.15
CA HIS A 8 13.07 3.01 10.51
C HIS A 8 13.25 2.39 11.89
N PRO A 9 12.15 2.10 12.62
CA PRO A 9 12.24 1.37 13.88
C PRO A 9 12.99 0.05 13.71
N ASP A 10 13.88 -0.24 14.66
CA ASP A 10 14.63 -1.48 14.67
C ASP A 10 13.67 -2.65 14.98
N PRO A 11 13.56 -3.66 14.11
CA PRO A 11 12.64 -4.78 14.33
C PRO A 11 13.01 -5.65 15.53
N ILE A 12 14.26 -5.59 16.02
CA ILE A 12 14.71 -6.34 17.20
C ILE A 12 14.41 -5.54 18.47
N ARG A 13 14.71 -4.23 18.47
CA ARG A 13 14.56 -3.36 19.64
C ARG A 13 13.14 -2.86 19.84
N SER A 14 12.39 -2.72 18.74
CA SER A 14 11.03 -2.19 18.73
C SER A 14 10.12 -3.06 17.86
N PRO A 15 9.95 -4.35 18.20
CA PRO A 15 9.20 -5.29 17.36
C PRO A 15 7.71 -4.90 17.23
N ASP A 16 7.17 -4.14 18.17
CA ASP A 16 5.76 -3.73 18.18
C ASP A 16 5.37 -2.95 16.92
N PHE A 17 6.30 -2.22 16.31
CA PHE A 17 6.04 -1.51 15.06
C PHE A 17 5.72 -2.43 13.88
N TYR A 18 6.17 -3.68 13.92
CA TYR A 18 6.03 -4.64 12.83
C TYR A 18 5.10 -5.82 13.16
N THR A 19 4.58 -5.87 14.40
CA THR A 19 3.73 -6.98 14.85
C THR A 19 2.47 -7.07 14.01
N SER A 20 2.22 -8.25 13.44
CA SER A 20 1.04 -8.57 12.62
C SER A 20 0.85 -7.67 11.38
N VAL A 21 1.85 -6.91 10.97
CA VAL A 21 1.74 -6.01 9.81
C VAL A 21 1.35 -6.77 8.52
N PRO A 22 1.92 -7.93 8.16
CA PRO A 22 1.48 -8.65 6.95
C PRO A 22 0.00 -9.01 6.95
N VAL A 23 -0.54 -9.47 8.07
CA VAL A 23 -1.97 -9.78 8.20
C VAL A 23 -2.82 -8.52 8.11
N LYS A 24 -2.40 -7.45 8.78
CA LYS A 24 -3.07 -6.15 8.72
C LYS A 24 -3.07 -5.57 7.30
N ARG A 25 -1.98 -5.74 6.56
CA ARG A 25 -1.90 -5.34 5.15
C ARG A 25 -2.91 -6.10 4.28
N LEU A 26 -3.07 -7.40 4.51
CA LEU A 26 -4.04 -8.21 3.79
C LEU A 26 -5.48 -7.75 4.06
N ILE A 27 -5.82 -7.53 5.33
CA ILE A 27 -7.16 -7.05 5.72
C ILE A 27 -7.40 -5.64 5.18
N ALA A 28 -6.41 -4.76 5.27
CA ALA A 28 -6.46 -3.42 4.70
C ALA A 28 -6.71 -3.47 3.18
N TRP A 29 -6.03 -4.36 2.48
CA TRP A 29 -6.22 -4.56 1.05
C TRP A 29 -7.65 -5.00 0.71
N VAL A 30 -8.22 -5.92 1.49
CA VAL A 30 -9.63 -6.35 1.31
C VAL A 30 -10.58 -5.16 1.49
N ILE A 31 -10.38 -4.36 2.53
CA ILE A 31 -11.19 -3.16 2.79
C ILE A 31 -11.05 -2.15 1.63
N ASP A 32 -9.82 -1.88 1.20
CA ASP A 32 -9.56 -0.94 0.11
C ASP A 32 -10.13 -1.42 -1.21
N SER A 33 -10.07 -2.72 -1.48
CA SER A 33 -10.68 -3.32 -2.68
C SER A 33 -12.20 -3.16 -2.67
N ALA A 34 -12.83 -3.36 -1.52
CA ALA A 34 -14.27 -3.14 -1.36
C ALA A 34 -14.65 -1.68 -1.55
N VAL A 35 -13.90 -0.75 -0.95
CA VAL A 35 -14.14 0.69 -1.09
C VAL A 35 -14.00 1.13 -2.54
N SER A 36 -12.92 0.75 -3.21
CA SER A 36 -12.69 1.11 -4.61
C SER A 36 -13.72 0.47 -5.55
N PHE A 37 -14.17 -0.74 -5.25
CA PHE A 37 -15.27 -1.39 -5.99
C PHE A 37 -16.56 -0.57 -5.90
N VAL A 38 -16.97 -0.19 -4.69
CA VAL A 38 -18.16 0.63 -4.46
C VAL A 38 -18.06 1.97 -5.20
N LEU A 39 -16.91 2.65 -5.10
CA LEU A 39 -16.67 3.90 -5.81
C LEU A 39 -16.78 3.71 -7.33
N THR A 40 -16.25 2.61 -7.86
CA THR A 40 -16.34 2.29 -9.29
C THR A 40 -17.79 2.09 -9.72
N VAL A 41 -18.58 1.33 -8.95
CA VAL A 41 -20.00 1.13 -9.22
C VAL A 41 -20.75 2.46 -9.23
N LEU A 42 -20.44 3.37 -8.31
CA LEU A 42 -21.08 4.70 -8.25
C LEU A 42 -20.71 5.60 -9.44
N ILE A 43 -19.53 5.38 -10.05
CA ILE A 43 -19.06 6.14 -11.21
C ILE A 43 -19.71 5.65 -12.51
N VAL A 44 -20.09 4.39 -12.60
CA VAL A 44 -20.65 3.79 -13.83
C VAL A 44 -21.80 4.60 -14.43
N PRO A 45 -22.82 5.08 -13.67
CA PRO A 45 -23.91 5.88 -14.24
C PRO A 45 -23.42 7.17 -14.90
N PHE A 46 -22.35 7.79 -14.38
CA PHE A 46 -21.79 9.02 -14.92
C PHE A 46 -21.06 8.81 -16.24
N THR A 47 -20.74 7.58 -16.61
CA THR A 47 -20.15 7.21 -17.90
C THR A 47 -21.21 6.82 -18.93
N ALA A 48 -22.50 7.11 -18.69
CA ALA A 48 -23.64 6.63 -19.49
C ALA A 48 -23.67 5.09 -19.59
N PHE A 49 -23.29 4.40 -18.51
CA PHE A 49 -23.18 2.95 -18.39
C PHE A 49 -22.15 2.27 -19.31
N THR A 50 -21.35 3.03 -20.06
CA THR A 50 -20.24 2.46 -20.84
C THR A 50 -19.17 1.83 -19.94
N GLY A 51 -19.05 2.28 -18.70
CA GLY A 51 -18.15 1.72 -17.72
C GLY A 51 -18.37 0.25 -17.39
N PHE A 52 -19.55 -0.33 -17.65
CA PHE A 52 -19.77 -1.76 -17.51
C PHE A 52 -18.94 -2.60 -18.48
N PHE A 53 -18.70 -2.10 -19.69
CA PHE A 53 -17.90 -2.81 -20.69
C PHE A 53 -16.42 -2.79 -20.37
N PHE A 54 -15.96 -1.81 -19.57
CA PHE A 54 -14.57 -1.61 -19.19
C PHE A 54 -14.41 -1.64 -17.66
N PHE A 55 -15.28 -2.36 -16.96
CA PHE A 55 -15.34 -2.33 -15.49
C PHE A 55 -14.00 -2.71 -14.84
N PRO A 56 -13.28 -3.77 -15.25
CA PRO A 56 -11.98 -4.07 -14.67
C PRO A 56 -10.95 -2.95 -14.83
N LEU A 57 -10.92 -2.30 -16.00
CA LEU A 57 -10.04 -1.16 -16.25
C LEU A 57 -10.45 0.06 -15.42
N LEU A 58 -11.76 0.34 -15.35
CA LEU A 58 -12.29 1.43 -14.55
C LEU A 58 -11.98 1.22 -13.07
N TRP A 59 -12.17 0.02 -12.56
CA TRP A 59 -11.81 -0.34 -11.18
C TRP A 59 -10.32 -0.15 -10.90
N LEU A 60 -9.47 -0.53 -11.83
CA LEU A 60 -8.02 -0.31 -11.73
C LEU A 60 -7.68 1.19 -11.63
N ILE A 61 -8.28 2.02 -12.48
CA ILE A 61 -8.06 3.48 -12.49
C ILE A 61 -8.57 4.11 -11.18
N VAL A 62 -9.78 3.76 -10.76
CA VAL A 62 -10.37 4.26 -9.51
C VAL A 62 -9.54 3.84 -8.31
N GLY A 63 -9.13 2.58 -8.26
CA GLY A 63 -8.27 2.06 -7.21
C GLY A 63 -6.91 2.75 -7.15
N PHE A 64 -6.31 3.02 -8.30
CA PHE A 64 -5.05 3.76 -8.39
C PHE A 64 -5.21 5.19 -7.85
N ALA A 65 -6.24 5.91 -8.29
CA ALA A 65 -6.51 7.27 -7.81
C ALA A 65 -6.82 7.29 -6.31
N TYR A 66 -7.68 6.40 -5.84
CA TYR A 66 -8.03 6.25 -4.43
C TYR A 66 -6.79 6.03 -3.56
N ARG A 67 -5.97 5.06 -3.93
CA ARG A 67 -4.77 4.70 -3.18
C ARG A 67 -3.75 5.83 -3.18
N SER A 68 -3.49 6.44 -4.34
CA SER A 68 -2.53 7.54 -4.46
C SER A 68 -2.95 8.75 -3.62
N LEU A 69 -4.22 9.13 -3.68
CA LEU A 69 -4.75 10.29 -2.95
C LEU A 69 -4.77 10.05 -1.44
N THR A 70 -5.23 8.90 -0.99
CA THR A 70 -5.30 8.59 0.44
C THR A 70 -3.92 8.46 1.07
N ILE A 71 -2.97 7.80 0.40
CA ILE A 71 -1.60 7.68 0.89
C ILE A 71 -0.90 9.05 0.89
N SER A 72 -1.14 9.90 -0.11
CA SER A 72 -0.52 11.23 -0.17
C SER A 72 -0.97 12.15 0.96
N THR A 73 -2.19 11.97 1.47
CA THR A 73 -2.74 12.84 2.52
C THR A 73 -2.43 12.37 3.93
N SER A 74 -2.30 11.06 4.14
CA SER A 74 -2.18 10.50 5.50
C SER A 74 -1.19 9.35 5.63
N SER A 75 -0.41 9.08 4.59
CA SER A 75 0.53 7.94 4.53
C SER A 75 -0.14 6.58 4.71
N ALA A 76 -1.44 6.54 4.54
CA ALA A 76 -2.25 5.33 4.69
C ALA A 76 -3.56 5.42 3.92
N THR A 77 -4.00 4.32 3.34
CA THR A 77 -5.35 4.17 2.80
C THR A 77 -6.37 4.09 3.95
N TRP A 78 -7.66 4.15 3.64
CA TRP A 78 -8.69 3.97 4.66
C TRP A 78 -8.62 2.57 5.31
N GLY A 79 -8.37 1.54 4.51
CA GLY A 79 -8.17 0.19 5.04
C GLY A 79 -6.99 0.11 6.00
N MET A 80 -5.87 0.72 5.63
CA MET A 80 -4.69 0.80 6.51
C MET A 80 -4.98 1.55 7.81
N ARG A 81 -5.75 2.65 7.75
CA ARG A 81 -6.15 3.39 8.94
C ARG A 81 -7.01 2.56 9.88
N ILE A 82 -7.97 1.81 9.35
CA ILE A 82 -8.81 0.90 10.13
C ILE A 82 -7.95 -0.16 10.82
N MET A 83 -6.92 -0.65 10.15
CA MET A 83 -5.98 -1.62 10.71
C MET A 83 -4.85 -1.00 11.54
N SER A 84 -4.85 0.33 11.69
CA SER A 84 -3.82 1.07 12.44
C SER A 84 -2.40 0.83 11.94
N ILE A 85 -2.23 0.85 10.64
CA ILE A 85 -0.91 0.77 9.98
C ILE A 85 -0.72 1.98 9.07
N GLU A 86 0.53 2.36 8.83
CA GLU A 86 0.90 3.45 7.93
C GLU A 86 2.23 3.19 7.25
N LEU A 87 2.44 3.86 6.10
CA LEU A 87 3.69 3.81 5.35
C LEU A 87 4.66 4.88 5.84
N ARG A 88 5.95 4.54 5.84
CA ARG A 88 7.06 5.47 6.07
C ARG A 88 8.04 5.34 4.91
N ASP A 89 8.59 6.47 4.48
CA ASP A 89 9.56 6.52 3.39
C ASP A 89 10.96 6.08 3.83
N SER A 90 11.93 6.17 2.92
CA SER A 90 13.32 5.80 3.18
C SER A 90 14.00 6.65 4.26
N ARG A 91 13.42 7.80 4.61
CA ARG A 91 13.90 8.69 5.67
C ARG A 91 13.13 8.53 6.98
N GLY A 92 12.16 7.62 7.04
CA GLY A 92 11.29 7.42 8.20
C GLY A 92 10.15 8.44 8.30
N GLU A 93 9.93 9.25 7.28
CA GLU A 93 8.90 10.28 7.23
C GLU A 93 7.62 9.75 6.57
N ARG A 94 6.53 10.50 6.70
CA ARG A 94 5.28 10.21 6.00
C ARG A 94 5.46 10.44 4.49
N PHE A 95 4.71 9.68 3.70
CA PHE A 95 4.72 9.81 2.25
C PHE A 95 4.18 11.17 1.80
N ASP A 96 4.86 11.78 0.82
CA ASP A 96 4.33 12.88 0.03
C ASP A 96 3.57 12.35 -1.21
N PHE A 97 3.05 13.26 -2.02
CA PHE A 97 2.29 12.88 -3.23
C PHE A 97 3.12 12.07 -4.23
N SER A 98 4.36 12.48 -4.46
CA SER A 98 5.27 11.79 -5.39
C SER A 98 5.57 10.36 -4.94
N GLN A 99 5.85 10.17 -3.66
CA GLN A 99 6.11 8.86 -3.07
C GLN A 99 4.85 7.98 -3.07
N ALA A 100 3.68 8.56 -2.76
CA ALA A 100 2.41 7.86 -2.81
C ALA A 100 2.12 7.36 -4.23
N LEU A 101 2.35 8.20 -5.24
CA LEU A 101 2.15 7.85 -6.63
C LEU A 101 3.10 6.73 -7.08
N THR A 102 4.38 6.84 -6.74
CA THR A 102 5.40 5.85 -7.09
C THR A 102 5.13 4.50 -6.41
N HIS A 103 4.79 4.51 -5.13
CA HIS A 103 4.45 3.29 -4.38
C HIS A 103 3.20 2.62 -4.96
N THR A 104 2.16 3.39 -5.27
CA THR A 104 0.93 2.89 -5.86
C THR A 104 1.17 2.33 -7.26
N LEU A 105 2.04 2.95 -8.05
CA LEU A 105 2.43 2.43 -9.35
C LEU A 105 3.13 1.07 -9.21
N GLY A 106 4.09 0.94 -8.30
CA GLY A 106 4.77 -0.33 -8.02
C GLY A 106 3.81 -1.41 -7.52
N PHE A 107 2.90 -1.05 -6.63
CA PHE A 107 1.85 -1.94 -6.15
C PHE A 107 0.95 -2.42 -7.30
N THR A 108 0.49 -1.52 -8.15
CA THR A 108 -0.39 -1.83 -9.30
C THR A 108 0.31 -2.75 -10.28
N LEU A 109 1.59 -2.50 -10.58
CA LEU A 109 2.39 -3.36 -11.45
C LEU A 109 2.59 -4.75 -10.84
N SER A 110 2.84 -4.84 -9.53
CA SER A 110 2.94 -6.12 -8.83
C SER A 110 1.64 -6.92 -8.90
N MET A 111 0.51 -6.25 -8.73
CA MET A 111 -0.81 -6.90 -8.84
C MET A 111 -1.12 -7.36 -10.25
N ALA A 112 -0.64 -6.65 -11.28
CA ALA A 112 -0.85 -7.01 -12.67
C ALA A 112 -0.08 -8.28 -13.08
N PHE A 113 1.02 -8.59 -12.41
CA PHE A 113 1.85 -9.77 -12.67
C PHE A 113 1.78 -10.72 -11.48
N PHE A 114 1.03 -11.80 -11.63
CA PHE A 114 0.76 -12.76 -10.56
C PHE A 114 2.03 -13.28 -9.87
N LEU A 115 3.05 -13.67 -10.66
CA LEU A 115 4.31 -14.19 -10.10
C LEU A 115 5.06 -13.13 -9.29
N VAL A 116 5.07 -11.88 -9.75
CA VAL A 116 5.68 -10.76 -9.02
C VAL A 116 4.96 -10.52 -7.70
N GLN A 117 3.64 -10.59 -7.69
CA GLN A 117 2.86 -10.44 -6.46
C GLN A 117 3.10 -11.59 -5.48
N VAL A 118 3.22 -12.82 -5.95
CA VAL A 118 3.55 -13.97 -5.09
C VAL A 118 4.92 -13.77 -4.42
N VAL A 119 5.94 -13.34 -5.19
CA VAL A 119 7.26 -13.02 -4.65
C VAL A 119 7.18 -11.91 -3.61
N SER A 120 6.40 -10.87 -3.88
CA SER A 120 6.19 -9.74 -2.96
C SER A 120 5.58 -10.21 -1.63
N ILE A 121 4.57 -11.07 -1.66
CA ILE A 121 3.94 -11.62 -0.46
C ILE A 121 4.92 -12.47 0.35
N ILE A 122 5.71 -13.31 -0.32
CA ILE A 122 6.75 -14.13 0.34
C ILE A 122 7.76 -13.23 1.04
N LEU A 123 8.19 -12.14 0.40
CA LEU A 123 9.10 -11.18 1.00
C LEU A 123 8.49 -10.48 2.22
N MET A 124 7.19 -10.12 2.17
CA MET A 124 6.51 -9.54 3.33
C MET A 124 6.47 -10.49 4.53
N LEU A 125 6.26 -11.78 4.28
CA LEU A 125 6.19 -12.80 5.33
C LEU A 125 7.58 -13.16 5.89
N GLY A 126 8.61 -13.11 5.05
CA GLY A 126 9.96 -13.55 5.40
C GLY A 126 10.93 -12.44 5.80
N SER A 127 10.64 -11.17 5.52
CA SER A 127 11.54 -10.07 5.88
C SER A 127 11.29 -9.56 7.30
N ALA A 128 12.36 -9.06 7.95
CA ALA A 128 12.30 -8.56 9.33
C ALA A 128 11.32 -7.38 9.49
N LYS A 129 11.19 -6.54 8.48
CA LYS A 129 10.32 -5.36 8.48
C LYS A 129 9.00 -5.57 7.73
N GLY A 130 8.69 -6.79 7.29
CA GLY A 130 7.47 -7.10 6.55
C GLY A 130 7.35 -6.32 5.22
N GLN A 131 8.45 -6.11 4.53
CA GLN A 131 8.51 -5.31 3.30
C GLN A 131 8.06 -6.10 2.08
N SER A 132 7.20 -5.51 1.25
CA SER A 132 6.89 -5.98 -0.08
C SER A 132 8.05 -5.70 -1.05
N LEU A 133 7.95 -6.24 -2.26
CA LEU A 133 8.92 -5.94 -3.31
C LEU A 133 8.99 -4.43 -3.62
N THR A 134 7.83 -3.77 -3.70
CA THR A 134 7.76 -2.31 -3.88
C THR A 134 8.40 -1.56 -2.72
N ASP A 135 8.16 -1.98 -1.49
CA ASP A 135 8.77 -1.38 -0.31
C ASP A 135 10.29 -1.49 -0.34
N MET A 136 10.82 -2.65 -0.71
CA MET A 136 12.27 -2.85 -0.84
C MET A 136 12.88 -1.98 -1.93
N ALA A 137 12.20 -1.84 -3.06
CA ALA A 137 12.67 -1.01 -4.17
C ALA A 137 12.72 0.48 -3.81
N LEU A 138 11.78 0.96 -3.00
CA LEU A 138 11.67 2.36 -2.59
C LEU A 138 12.34 2.65 -1.23
N GLY A 139 12.74 1.62 -0.49
CA GLY A 139 13.24 1.77 0.86
C GLY A 139 12.16 2.16 1.87
N SER A 140 10.89 1.91 1.57
CA SER A 140 9.76 2.21 2.45
C SER A 140 9.46 1.05 3.40
N VAL A 141 8.72 1.32 4.46
CA VAL A 141 8.21 0.31 5.41
C VAL A 141 6.76 0.60 5.77
N MET A 142 6.06 -0.45 6.16
CA MET A 142 4.74 -0.36 6.78
C MET A 142 4.89 -0.63 8.27
N ILE A 143 4.41 0.26 9.11
CA ILE A 143 4.50 0.13 10.56
C ILE A 143 3.13 0.25 11.22
N ASN A 144 3.02 -0.33 12.42
CA ASN A 144 1.86 -0.07 13.27
C ASN A 144 1.83 1.40 13.69
N ARG A 145 0.66 1.99 13.62
CA ARG A 145 0.40 3.37 14.05
C ARG A 145 0.30 3.42 15.57
N ARG A 146 0.97 4.34 16.15
CA ARG A 146 0.85 4.64 17.59
C ARG A 146 0.12 5.94 17.83
#